data_2dffd9b959e5afad18e34aeb33fbc4f8
#
_entry.id   2dffd9b959e5afad18e34aeb33fbc4f8
#
_cell.length_a   1.000
_cell.length_b   1.000
_cell.length_c   1.000
_cell.angle_alpha   90.00
_cell.angle_beta   90.00
_cell.angle_gamma   90.00
#
_symmetry.space_group_name_H-M   'P 1'
#
loop_
_entity.id
_entity.type
_entity.pdbx_description
1 polymer ?
#
loop_
_entity_poly.entity_id
_entity_poly.type
_entity_poly.pdbx_seq_one_letter_code
_entity_poly.pdbx_strand_id
1 'polypeptide(L)'
;MQRIAIIDIGSNSARLVITHIYKNGAYNMVYNQKEALRLSQKIDKNGNLTQQAFTDTIETMKSFAYMCKLYHADRIIAVATAAIRNAGNGAELTRLVQRETGISLHIITGNTEAYISYLGVINTLPYHSGIIFDLGGGSTELILFQDRKILESVSVPIGAVNTTALFNTRNTVSSSVYGELSFFLRTRLAEYPWLKQPKLPLIGVGGTARTIGKMHQRATKYPTTKIHNYKLTVQAFRGIFNRLKNSTLEERRKISGLSSDRADIIIAGAAIINALFEVTGSKQLITSGCGLREGLFYDYYSKERGIPLIAEDILARSTDNILNLYTPDLTHSHHITNLALAMFDAWKPLHGLGKTCRRLLKTAALLHDIGITINFYSHARHSAYMIQNAKLFGLTHKEQLLTSAVAGWHNGISKSYFSRDPLYMTMLTENNWQTVSRLALLLALAESLDYTQTGILSITRAGINNEGAFLELKEHGNPVIELHQIRAHLKWFFKTFGKPLHFKVTED
;
A
#
# COMPACT_ATOMS: atom_id res chain seq x y z
N MET A 1 -15.46 0.07 19.92
CA MET A 1 -14.19 -0.36 19.29
C MET A 1 -14.26 -1.86 19.17
N GLN A 2 -13.99 -2.40 17.98
CA GLN A 2 -13.97 -3.83 17.69
C GLN A 2 -12.53 -4.25 17.34
N ARG A 3 -12.13 -5.45 17.72
CA ARG A 3 -10.76 -5.97 17.53
C ARG A 3 -10.81 -7.28 16.76
N ILE A 4 -10.14 -7.31 15.63
CA ILE A 4 -10.10 -8.46 14.75
C ILE A 4 -8.69 -9.01 14.68
N ALA A 5 -8.58 -10.32 14.90
CA ALA A 5 -7.38 -11.08 14.64
C ALA A 5 -7.52 -11.86 13.32
N ILE A 6 -6.53 -11.73 12.45
CA ILE A 6 -6.42 -12.49 11.21
C ILE A 6 -5.17 -13.35 11.28
N ILE A 7 -5.37 -14.66 11.14
CA ILE A 7 -4.32 -15.68 11.15
C ILE A 7 -4.27 -16.32 9.76
N ASP A 8 -3.07 -16.34 9.19
CA ASP A 8 -2.77 -16.95 7.89
C ASP A 8 -1.65 -17.97 8.07
N ILE A 9 -1.95 -19.25 7.83
CA ILE A 9 -0.97 -20.34 7.87
C ILE A 9 -0.63 -20.75 6.45
N GLY A 10 0.51 -20.23 5.98
CA GLY A 10 1.05 -20.54 4.66
C GLY A 10 2.10 -21.66 4.69
N SER A 11 2.55 -22.07 3.51
CA SER A 11 3.56 -23.12 3.32
C SER A 11 4.92 -22.82 3.95
N ASN A 12 5.30 -21.55 4.10
CA ASN A 12 6.59 -21.12 4.66
C ASN A 12 6.48 -20.48 6.05
N SER A 13 5.39 -19.78 6.35
CA SER A 13 5.24 -19.05 7.61
C SER A 13 3.78 -18.93 8.02
N ALA A 14 3.53 -18.91 9.33
CA ALA A 14 2.29 -18.45 9.93
C ALA A 14 2.39 -16.97 10.30
N ARG A 15 1.26 -16.27 10.24
CA ARG A 15 1.17 -14.84 10.56
C ARG A 15 -0.09 -14.53 11.34
N LEU A 16 0.05 -13.66 12.32
CA LEU A 16 -1.06 -13.06 13.06
C LEU A 16 -1.02 -11.55 12.86
N VAL A 17 -2.16 -10.95 12.57
CA VAL A 17 -2.36 -9.50 12.57
C VAL A 17 -3.58 -9.19 13.42
N ILE A 18 -3.47 -8.17 14.30
CA ILE A 18 -4.62 -7.67 15.06
C ILE A 18 -4.88 -6.23 14.63
N THR A 19 -6.12 -5.94 14.29
CA THR A 19 -6.59 -4.64 13.82
C THR A 19 -7.72 -4.16 14.71
N HIS A 20 -7.64 -2.90 15.16
CA HIS A 20 -8.73 -2.20 15.81
C HIS A 20 -9.61 -1.51 14.77
N ILE A 21 -10.93 -1.61 14.93
CA ILE A 21 -11.93 -0.86 14.19
C ILE A 21 -12.67 0.03 15.18
N TYR A 22 -12.60 1.33 14.96
CA TYR A 22 -13.21 2.33 15.83
C TYR A 22 -14.69 2.54 15.49
N LYS A 23 -15.45 3.18 16.39
CA LYS A 23 -16.89 3.46 16.18
C LYS A 23 -17.14 4.30 14.93
N ASN A 24 -16.26 5.27 14.64
CA ASN A 24 -16.33 6.12 13.44
C ASN A 24 -15.91 5.40 12.14
N GLY A 25 -15.59 4.11 12.19
CA GLY A 25 -15.18 3.31 11.04
C GLY A 25 -13.69 3.34 10.75
N ALA A 26 -12.91 4.18 11.38
CA ALA A 26 -11.45 4.13 11.23
C ALA A 26 -10.88 2.81 11.75
N TYR A 27 -9.77 2.37 11.16
CA TYR A 27 -9.09 1.15 11.58
C TYR A 27 -7.58 1.31 11.61
N ASN A 28 -6.96 0.60 12.54
CA ASN A 28 -5.51 0.62 12.71
C ASN A 28 -4.98 -0.76 13.09
N MET A 29 -3.91 -1.22 12.41
CA MET A 29 -3.19 -2.44 12.79
C MET A 29 -2.37 -2.14 14.05
N VAL A 30 -2.60 -2.92 15.10
CA VAL A 30 -1.97 -2.73 16.41
C VAL A 30 -0.97 -3.82 16.75
N TYR A 31 -1.06 -4.98 16.08
CA TYR A 31 -0.13 -6.08 16.31
C TYR A 31 0.14 -6.87 15.03
N ASN A 32 1.37 -7.34 14.86
CA ASN A 32 1.76 -8.23 13.76
C ASN A 32 2.89 -9.15 14.23
N GLN A 33 2.67 -10.47 14.09
CA GLN A 33 3.65 -11.52 14.40
C GLN A 33 3.83 -12.43 13.18
N LYS A 34 5.05 -12.93 12.99
CA LYS A 34 5.40 -13.90 11.93
C LYS A 34 6.22 -15.02 12.54
N GLU A 35 5.80 -16.26 12.30
CA GLU A 35 6.54 -17.47 12.67
C GLU A 35 6.93 -18.28 11.44
N ALA A 36 8.14 -18.77 11.39
CA ALA A 36 8.67 -19.53 10.27
C ALA A 36 8.40 -21.03 10.46
N LEU A 37 7.28 -21.54 9.96
CA LEU A 37 6.89 -22.94 10.11
C LEU A 37 7.55 -23.87 9.07
N ARG A 38 7.77 -23.37 7.84
CA ARG A 38 8.31 -24.14 6.70
C ARG A 38 7.57 -25.46 6.45
N LEU A 39 6.24 -25.47 6.53
CA LEU A 39 5.40 -26.67 6.44
C LEU A 39 5.65 -27.48 5.16
N SER A 40 5.88 -26.81 4.02
CA SER A 40 6.19 -27.51 2.77
C SER A 40 7.48 -28.36 2.83
N GLN A 41 8.39 -28.10 3.77
CA GLN A 41 9.61 -28.91 3.98
C GLN A 41 9.37 -30.06 4.99
N LYS A 42 8.22 -30.09 5.62
CA LYS A 42 7.82 -31.06 6.65
C LYS A 42 6.67 -31.95 6.18
N ILE A 43 6.64 -32.23 4.88
CA ILE A 43 5.73 -33.18 4.24
C ILE A 43 6.54 -34.46 3.97
N ASP A 44 6.03 -35.58 4.40
CA ASP A 44 6.64 -36.90 4.21
C ASP A 44 6.44 -37.44 2.78
N LYS A 45 6.99 -38.65 2.51
CA LYS A 45 6.90 -39.30 1.19
C LYS A 45 5.47 -39.70 0.80
N ASN A 46 4.56 -39.79 1.77
CA ASN A 46 3.15 -40.13 1.59
C ASN A 46 2.27 -38.88 1.40
N GLY A 47 2.84 -37.71 1.37
CA GLY A 47 2.11 -36.44 1.25
C GLY A 47 1.47 -35.96 2.55
N ASN A 48 1.88 -36.50 3.71
CA ASN A 48 1.37 -36.09 5.02
C ASN A 48 2.31 -35.13 5.73
N LEU A 49 1.76 -34.23 6.51
CA LEU A 49 2.53 -33.42 7.45
C LEU A 49 3.15 -34.31 8.51
N THR A 50 4.44 -34.11 8.81
CA THR A 50 5.16 -34.85 9.84
C THR A 50 4.68 -34.47 11.25
N GLN A 51 5.00 -35.30 12.25
CA GLN A 51 4.72 -35.01 13.66
C GLN A 51 5.35 -33.67 14.11
N GLN A 52 6.54 -33.34 13.60
CA GLN A 52 7.19 -32.05 13.87
C GLN A 52 6.38 -30.88 13.31
N ALA A 53 5.77 -31.03 12.13
CA ALA A 53 4.88 -29.99 11.56
C ALA A 53 3.66 -29.76 12.46
N PHE A 54 3.08 -30.83 13.02
CA PHE A 54 1.98 -30.72 13.97
C PHE A 54 2.40 -29.98 15.24
N THR A 55 3.48 -30.40 15.88
CA THR A 55 3.99 -29.78 17.10
C THR A 55 4.26 -28.28 16.91
N ASP A 56 5.02 -27.89 15.88
CA ASP A 56 5.38 -26.49 15.62
C ASP A 56 4.14 -25.64 15.29
N THR A 57 3.18 -26.21 14.56
CA THR A 57 1.93 -25.49 14.24
C THR A 57 1.09 -25.25 15.48
N ILE A 58 0.96 -26.27 16.35
CA ILE A 58 0.19 -26.15 17.59
C ILE A 58 0.83 -25.14 18.55
N GLU A 59 2.15 -25.20 18.74
CA GLU A 59 2.87 -24.25 19.58
C GLU A 59 2.71 -22.81 19.07
N THR A 60 2.84 -22.61 17.76
CA THR A 60 2.59 -21.32 17.12
C THR A 60 1.16 -20.85 17.34
N MET A 61 0.17 -21.75 17.16
CA MET A 61 -1.24 -21.40 17.34
C MET A 61 -1.59 -21.13 18.81
N LYS A 62 -0.97 -21.81 19.77
CA LYS A 62 -1.08 -21.48 21.21
C LYS A 62 -0.55 -20.08 21.50
N SER A 63 0.60 -19.71 20.93
CA SER A 63 1.14 -18.34 21.02
C SER A 63 0.17 -17.32 20.43
N PHE A 64 -0.37 -17.58 19.25
CA PHE A 64 -1.34 -16.70 18.59
C PHE A 64 -2.65 -16.58 19.38
N ALA A 65 -3.16 -17.68 19.93
CA ALA A 65 -4.34 -17.68 20.79
C ALA A 65 -4.14 -16.83 22.05
N TYR A 66 -2.95 -16.95 22.68
CA TYR A 66 -2.58 -16.11 23.81
C TYR A 66 -2.57 -14.62 23.45
N MET A 67 -1.98 -14.26 22.29
CA MET A 67 -1.97 -12.87 21.84
C MET A 67 -3.38 -12.37 21.49
N CYS A 68 -4.22 -13.18 20.87
CA CYS A 68 -5.62 -12.84 20.62
C CYS A 68 -6.37 -12.54 21.93
N LYS A 69 -6.15 -13.35 22.96
CA LYS A 69 -6.72 -13.13 24.30
C LYS A 69 -6.18 -11.87 24.96
N LEU A 70 -4.86 -11.65 24.91
CA LEU A 70 -4.19 -10.48 25.49
C LEU A 70 -4.69 -9.16 24.88
N TYR A 71 -4.88 -9.15 23.55
CA TYR A 71 -5.44 -8.00 22.83
C TYR A 71 -6.98 -7.96 22.84
N HIS A 72 -7.64 -8.89 23.54
CA HIS A 72 -9.10 -9.00 23.62
C HIS A 72 -9.74 -9.00 22.21
N ALA A 73 -9.27 -9.86 21.31
CA ALA A 73 -9.82 -9.99 19.98
C ALA A 73 -11.28 -10.45 20.04
N ASP A 74 -12.21 -9.64 19.51
CA ASP A 74 -13.63 -9.93 19.48
C ASP A 74 -13.96 -10.98 18.40
N ARG A 75 -13.15 -11.03 17.34
CA ARG A 75 -13.28 -11.97 16.23
C ARG A 75 -11.91 -12.48 15.78
N ILE A 76 -11.82 -13.78 15.55
CA ILE A 76 -10.64 -14.44 14.98
C ILE A 76 -11.04 -15.04 13.64
N ILE A 77 -10.31 -14.69 12.58
CA ILE A 77 -10.41 -15.26 11.24
C ILE A 77 -9.10 -15.99 10.97
N ALA A 78 -9.12 -17.31 10.97
CA ALA A 78 -7.94 -18.14 10.77
C ALA A 78 -8.08 -19.02 9.52
N VAL A 79 -7.12 -18.91 8.61
CA VAL A 79 -7.09 -19.66 7.35
C VAL A 79 -5.79 -20.42 7.18
N ALA A 80 -5.89 -21.57 6.54
CA ALA A 80 -4.77 -22.41 6.13
C ALA A 80 -4.78 -22.57 4.61
N THR A 81 -3.59 -22.50 3.99
CA THR A 81 -3.44 -22.53 2.54
C THR A 81 -2.68 -23.78 2.06
N ALA A 82 -2.02 -23.72 0.93
CA ALA A 82 -1.52 -24.85 0.14
C ALA A 82 -0.85 -26.00 0.91
N ALA A 83 0.01 -25.74 1.91
CA ALA A 83 0.71 -26.82 2.61
C ALA A 83 -0.23 -27.71 3.43
N ILE A 84 -1.20 -27.11 4.13
CA ILE A 84 -2.19 -27.86 4.92
C ILE A 84 -3.30 -28.39 4.00
N ARG A 85 -3.72 -27.60 3.00
CA ARG A 85 -4.73 -28.00 2.01
C ARG A 85 -4.37 -29.25 1.25
N ASN A 86 -3.12 -29.39 0.84
CA ASN A 86 -2.63 -30.49 0.02
C ASN A 86 -2.15 -31.70 0.83
N ALA A 87 -2.05 -31.59 2.15
CA ALA A 87 -1.62 -32.68 3.01
C ALA A 87 -2.77 -33.66 3.30
N GLY A 88 -2.50 -34.94 3.21
CA GLY A 88 -3.50 -35.99 3.48
C GLY A 88 -4.07 -35.95 4.91
N ASN A 89 -3.28 -35.49 5.89
CA ASN A 89 -3.67 -35.30 7.28
C ASN A 89 -3.95 -33.86 7.68
N GLY A 90 -4.13 -32.95 6.71
CA GLY A 90 -4.38 -31.53 6.98
C GLY A 90 -5.64 -31.29 7.82
N ALA A 91 -6.72 -32.01 7.56
CA ALA A 91 -7.95 -31.94 8.35
C ALA A 91 -7.77 -32.38 9.81
N GLU A 92 -6.87 -33.32 10.08
CA GLU A 92 -6.52 -33.74 11.43
C GLU A 92 -5.81 -32.61 12.18
N LEU A 93 -4.86 -31.96 11.54
CA LEU A 93 -4.17 -30.79 12.12
C LEU A 93 -5.16 -29.67 12.48
N THR A 94 -6.13 -29.36 11.62
CA THR A 94 -7.11 -28.29 11.92
C THR A 94 -7.99 -28.65 13.10
N ARG A 95 -8.41 -29.92 13.24
CA ARG A 95 -9.17 -30.40 14.41
C ARG A 95 -8.34 -30.30 15.69
N LEU A 96 -7.06 -30.67 15.62
CA LEU A 96 -6.16 -30.60 16.75
C LEU A 96 -5.90 -29.14 17.18
N VAL A 97 -5.70 -28.22 16.24
CA VAL A 97 -5.59 -26.77 16.51
C VAL A 97 -6.85 -26.27 17.23
N GLN A 98 -8.04 -26.62 16.74
CA GLN A 98 -9.31 -26.23 17.39
C GLN A 98 -9.39 -26.75 18.84
N ARG A 99 -9.03 -28.02 19.06
CA ARG A 99 -9.05 -28.61 20.41
C ARG A 99 -8.07 -27.96 21.38
N GLU A 100 -6.85 -27.67 20.91
CA GLU A 100 -5.76 -27.18 21.74
C GLU A 100 -5.82 -25.66 21.99
N THR A 101 -6.48 -24.89 21.11
CA THR A 101 -6.43 -23.42 21.15
C THR A 101 -7.81 -22.75 21.13
N GLY A 102 -8.88 -23.49 20.82
CA GLY A 102 -10.21 -22.93 20.60
C GLY A 102 -10.37 -22.18 19.27
N ILE A 103 -9.31 -22.08 18.44
CA ILE A 103 -9.34 -21.36 17.17
C ILE A 103 -9.76 -22.30 16.04
N SER A 104 -10.86 -21.95 15.35
CA SER A 104 -11.28 -22.65 14.14
C SER A 104 -10.40 -22.25 12.97
N LEU A 105 -9.54 -23.18 12.53
CA LEU A 105 -8.66 -22.99 11.38
C LEU A 105 -9.31 -23.55 10.10
N HIS A 106 -9.66 -22.65 9.16
CA HIS A 106 -10.37 -23.02 7.93
C HIS A 106 -9.38 -23.25 6.77
N ILE A 107 -9.41 -24.43 6.18
CA ILE A 107 -8.66 -24.72 4.95
C ILE A 107 -9.41 -24.08 3.79
N ILE A 108 -8.79 -23.11 3.10
CA ILE A 108 -9.38 -22.45 1.94
C ILE A 108 -8.91 -23.07 0.63
N THR A 109 -9.79 -23.07 -0.39
CA THR A 109 -9.44 -23.53 -1.74
C THR A 109 -8.47 -22.56 -2.42
N GLY A 110 -7.75 -23.02 -3.45
CA GLY A 110 -6.87 -22.13 -4.23
C GLY A 110 -7.60 -20.98 -4.89
N ASN A 111 -8.83 -21.21 -5.37
CA ASN A 111 -9.66 -20.15 -5.96
C ASN A 111 -10.11 -19.12 -4.90
N THR A 112 -10.43 -19.57 -3.69
CA THR A 112 -10.74 -18.66 -2.57
C THR A 112 -9.50 -17.86 -2.18
N GLU A 113 -8.33 -18.49 -2.10
CA GLU A 113 -7.05 -17.83 -1.82
C GLU A 113 -6.74 -16.74 -2.86
N ALA A 114 -6.90 -17.07 -4.16
CA ALA A 114 -6.74 -16.12 -5.26
C ALA A 114 -7.70 -14.94 -5.15
N TYR A 115 -8.99 -15.21 -4.92
CA TYR A 115 -10.01 -14.16 -4.77
C TYR A 115 -9.72 -13.22 -3.59
N ILE A 116 -9.35 -13.77 -2.45
CA ILE A 116 -9.04 -12.96 -1.25
C ILE A 116 -7.74 -12.16 -1.46
N SER A 117 -6.70 -12.75 -2.08
CA SER A 117 -5.48 -12.01 -2.42
C SER A 117 -5.76 -10.87 -3.42
N TYR A 118 -6.63 -11.11 -4.41
CA TYR A 118 -7.12 -10.05 -5.30
C TYR A 118 -7.79 -8.92 -4.52
N LEU A 119 -8.67 -9.20 -3.54
CA LEU A 119 -9.30 -8.17 -2.70
C LEU A 119 -8.27 -7.30 -1.98
N GLY A 120 -7.20 -7.91 -1.46
CA GLY A 120 -6.10 -7.19 -0.82
C GLY A 120 -5.35 -6.25 -1.77
N VAL A 121 -5.18 -6.67 -3.02
CA VAL A 121 -4.50 -5.88 -4.05
C VAL A 121 -5.39 -4.77 -4.59
N ILE A 122 -6.63 -5.10 -4.99
CA ILE A 122 -7.52 -4.16 -5.68
C ILE A 122 -7.99 -3.00 -4.78
N ASN A 123 -8.01 -3.21 -3.47
CA ASN A 123 -8.34 -2.18 -2.48
C ASN A 123 -7.15 -1.31 -2.07
N THR A 124 -5.95 -1.57 -2.58
CA THR A 124 -4.74 -0.88 -2.13
C THR A 124 -3.85 -0.36 -3.27
N LEU A 125 -4.00 -0.89 -4.49
CA LEU A 125 -3.24 -0.47 -5.66
C LEU A 125 -4.15 0.15 -6.74
N PRO A 126 -3.77 1.30 -7.33
CA PRO A 126 -4.63 2.08 -8.23
C PRO A 126 -4.54 1.58 -9.69
N TYR A 127 -4.58 0.27 -9.91
CA TYR A 127 -4.55 -0.29 -11.25
C TYR A 127 -5.94 -0.76 -11.66
N HIS A 128 -6.35 -0.42 -12.88
CA HIS A 128 -7.61 -0.86 -13.46
C HIS A 128 -7.51 -2.25 -14.07
N SER A 129 -6.34 -2.62 -14.59
CA SER A 129 -6.11 -3.90 -15.23
C SER A 129 -4.69 -4.40 -14.97
N GLY A 130 -4.50 -5.71 -14.91
CA GLY A 130 -3.21 -6.32 -14.64
C GLY A 130 -3.30 -7.83 -14.43
N ILE A 131 -2.15 -8.46 -14.28
CA ILE A 131 -2.04 -9.85 -13.84
C ILE A 131 -1.45 -9.86 -12.44
N ILE A 132 -2.23 -10.28 -11.46
CA ILE A 132 -1.76 -10.53 -10.10
C ILE A 132 -1.18 -11.93 -10.03
N PHE A 133 -0.04 -12.08 -9.40
CA PHE A 133 0.46 -13.36 -8.95
C PHE A 133 0.76 -13.31 -7.44
N ASP A 134 0.20 -14.22 -6.67
CA ASP A 134 0.55 -14.43 -5.27
C ASP A 134 1.45 -15.66 -5.16
N LEU A 135 2.75 -15.41 -5.09
CA LEU A 135 3.76 -16.47 -5.07
C LEU A 135 4.00 -16.93 -3.63
N GLY A 136 3.38 -18.07 -3.32
CA GLY A 136 3.53 -18.78 -2.07
C GLY A 136 4.74 -19.74 -2.04
N GLY A 137 4.76 -20.59 -1.01
CA GLY A 137 5.76 -21.67 -0.89
C GLY A 137 5.40 -22.91 -1.70
N GLY A 138 4.11 -23.26 -1.75
CA GLY A 138 3.61 -24.48 -2.39
C GLY A 138 2.76 -24.25 -3.64
N SER A 139 2.22 -23.05 -3.82
CA SER A 139 1.40 -22.68 -4.99
C SER A 139 1.69 -21.24 -5.43
N THR A 140 1.16 -20.89 -6.59
CA THR A 140 1.08 -19.53 -7.11
C THR A 140 -0.32 -19.30 -7.63
N GLU A 141 -1.02 -18.36 -7.03
CA GLU A 141 -2.32 -17.90 -7.47
C GLU A 141 -2.12 -16.87 -8.57
N LEU A 142 -2.75 -17.06 -9.73
CA LEU A 142 -2.69 -16.18 -10.90
C LEU A 142 -4.08 -15.61 -11.15
N ILE A 143 -4.17 -14.31 -11.30
CA ILE A 143 -5.44 -13.61 -11.48
C ILE A 143 -5.29 -12.56 -12.59
N LEU A 144 -6.07 -12.70 -13.66
CA LEU A 144 -6.25 -11.65 -14.65
C LEU A 144 -7.45 -10.80 -14.25
N PHE A 145 -7.25 -9.49 -14.16
CA PHE A 145 -8.34 -8.55 -13.92
C PHE A 145 -8.32 -7.40 -14.92
N GLN A 146 -9.50 -6.93 -15.28
CA GLN A 146 -9.73 -5.78 -16.13
C GLN A 146 -10.89 -4.96 -15.57
N ASP A 147 -10.79 -3.63 -15.66
CA ASP A 147 -11.76 -2.70 -15.10
C ASP A 147 -12.11 -3.01 -13.64
N ARG A 148 -11.08 -3.42 -12.88
CA ARG A 148 -11.17 -3.82 -11.48
C ARG A 148 -12.12 -5.00 -11.21
N LYS A 149 -12.29 -5.89 -12.19
CA LYS A 149 -13.06 -7.15 -12.08
C LYS A 149 -12.19 -8.32 -12.49
N ILE A 150 -12.30 -9.44 -11.80
CA ILE A 150 -11.62 -10.68 -12.17
C ILE A 150 -12.24 -11.19 -13.48
N LEU A 151 -11.38 -11.51 -14.45
CA LEU A 151 -11.75 -12.21 -15.67
C LEU A 151 -11.41 -13.70 -15.53
N GLU A 152 -10.19 -14.02 -15.09
CA GLU A 152 -9.69 -15.38 -14.96
C GLU A 152 -8.90 -15.51 -13.65
N SER A 153 -8.94 -16.68 -13.05
CA SER A 153 -8.11 -16.99 -11.89
C SER A 153 -7.82 -18.48 -11.79
N VAL A 154 -6.62 -18.82 -11.32
CA VAL A 154 -6.19 -20.19 -11.09
C VAL A 154 -5.16 -20.27 -9.98
N SER A 155 -5.15 -21.36 -9.23
CA SER A 155 -4.06 -21.74 -8.33
C SER A 155 -3.22 -22.83 -8.98
N VAL A 156 -1.97 -22.50 -9.31
CA VAL A 156 -1.03 -23.43 -9.93
C VAL A 156 -0.13 -24.03 -8.85
N PRO A 157 0.12 -25.36 -8.83
CA PRO A 157 0.90 -26.03 -7.78
C PRO A 157 2.42 -25.83 -7.98
N ILE A 158 2.84 -24.60 -8.29
CA ILE A 158 4.22 -24.15 -8.38
C ILE A 158 4.45 -23.04 -7.36
N GLY A 159 5.34 -23.27 -6.40
CA GLY A 159 5.69 -22.30 -5.38
C GLY A 159 7.19 -22.27 -5.13
N ALA A 160 7.69 -21.28 -4.40
CA ALA A 160 9.13 -21.11 -4.20
C ALA A 160 9.77 -22.28 -3.44
N VAL A 161 9.06 -22.93 -2.51
CA VAL A 161 9.62 -24.02 -1.68
C VAL A 161 9.60 -25.36 -2.43
N ASN A 162 8.42 -25.76 -2.98
CA ASN A 162 8.30 -27.04 -3.68
C ASN A 162 9.14 -27.07 -4.98
N THR A 163 9.20 -25.97 -5.71
CA THR A 163 10.07 -25.84 -6.90
C THR A 163 11.56 -25.90 -6.54
N THR A 164 11.94 -25.30 -5.40
CA THR A 164 13.32 -25.42 -4.88
C THR A 164 13.66 -26.88 -4.57
N ALA A 165 12.75 -27.63 -3.96
CA ALA A 165 12.97 -29.04 -3.66
C ALA A 165 13.03 -29.89 -4.93
N LEU A 166 12.14 -29.67 -5.88
CA LEU A 166 12.04 -30.43 -7.12
C LEU A 166 13.29 -30.32 -7.99
N PHE A 167 13.88 -29.11 -8.12
CA PHE A 167 15.04 -28.82 -8.97
C PHE A 167 16.33 -28.59 -8.18
N ASN A 168 16.33 -28.84 -6.88
CA ASN A 168 17.48 -28.63 -5.99
C ASN A 168 18.20 -27.28 -6.17
N THR A 169 17.40 -26.20 -6.26
CA THR A 169 17.95 -24.83 -6.49
C THR A 169 18.43 -24.13 -5.22
N ARG A 170 18.63 -24.88 -4.14
CA ARG A 170 19.06 -24.34 -2.83
C ARG A 170 20.42 -23.69 -2.87
N ASN A 171 21.35 -24.20 -3.70
CA ASN A 171 22.69 -23.65 -3.89
C ASN A 171 22.86 -23.12 -5.33
N THR A 172 24.05 -23.16 -5.90
CA THR A 172 24.32 -22.82 -7.30
C THR A 172 23.52 -23.72 -8.25
N VAL A 173 23.06 -23.15 -9.34
CA VAL A 173 22.23 -23.85 -10.31
C VAL A 173 23.00 -23.93 -11.63
N SER A 174 23.26 -25.15 -12.12
CA SER A 174 23.92 -25.35 -13.44
C SER A 174 23.00 -24.90 -14.58
N SER A 175 23.59 -24.64 -15.75
CA SER A 175 22.81 -24.25 -16.94
C SER A 175 21.81 -25.33 -17.36
N SER A 176 22.15 -26.63 -17.19
CA SER A 176 21.24 -27.75 -17.48
C SER A 176 20.02 -27.72 -16.55
N VAL A 177 20.24 -27.70 -15.23
CA VAL A 177 19.15 -27.66 -14.23
C VAL A 177 18.28 -26.43 -14.42
N TYR A 178 18.87 -25.28 -14.74
CA TYR A 178 18.08 -24.09 -15.05
C TYR A 178 17.26 -24.24 -16.32
N GLY A 179 17.81 -24.90 -17.35
CA GLY A 179 17.09 -25.22 -18.59
C GLY A 179 15.85 -26.06 -18.32
N GLU A 180 16.00 -27.14 -17.54
CA GLU A 180 14.89 -28.03 -17.14
C GLU A 180 13.85 -27.29 -16.31
N LEU A 181 14.27 -26.51 -15.32
CA LEU A 181 13.39 -25.67 -14.51
C LEU A 181 12.61 -24.67 -15.38
N SER A 182 13.28 -23.97 -16.25
CA SER A 182 12.66 -22.97 -17.13
C SER A 182 11.66 -23.62 -18.09
N PHE A 183 12.01 -24.78 -18.66
CA PHE A 183 11.10 -25.53 -19.53
C PHE A 183 9.85 -25.98 -18.75
N PHE A 184 10.04 -26.59 -17.58
CA PHE A 184 8.93 -27.00 -16.69
C PHE A 184 7.98 -25.85 -16.38
N LEU A 185 8.53 -24.71 -15.94
CA LEU A 185 7.72 -23.54 -15.57
C LEU A 185 6.92 -22.99 -16.76
N ARG A 186 7.58 -22.87 -17.93
CA ARG A 186 6.93 -22.39 -19.15
C ARG A 186 5.80 -23.32 -19.59
N THR A 187 6.06 -24.64 -19.57
CA THR A 187 5.05 -25.65 -19.93
C THR A 187 3.83 -25.56 -19.02
N ARG A 188 4.03 -25.46 -17.71
CA ARG A 188 2.94 -25.34 -16.74
C ARG A 188 2.16 -24.04 -16.90
N LEU A 189 2.82 -22.92 -17.19
CA LEU A 189 2.15 -21.64 -17.38
C LEU A 189 1.46 -21.53 -18.76
N ALA A 190 1.95 -22.23 -19.77
CA ALA A 190 1.36 -22.27 -21.11
C ALA A 190 -0.03 -22.96 -21.13
N GLU A 191 -0.35 -23.77 -20.10
CA GLU A 191 -1.68 -24.35 -19.91
C GLU A 191 -2.78 -23.27 -19.76
N TYR A 192 -2.38 -21.99 -19.50
CA TYR A 192 -3.27 -20.85 -19.30
C TYR A 192 -3.06 -19.77 -20.38
N PRO A 193 -3.65 -19.90 -21.60
CA PRO A 193 -3.43 -18.99 -22.72
C PRO A 193 -3.79 -17.53 -22.41
N TRP A 194 -4.74 -17.30 -21.50
CA TRP A 194 -5.16 -15.98 -21.06
C TRP A 194 -4.05 -15.16 -20.38
N LEU A 195 -2.95 -15.80 -19.94
CA LEU A 195 -1.79 -15.11 -19.38
C LEU A 195 -1.06 -14.22 -20.39
N LYS A 196 -1.19 -14.46 -21.71
CA LYS A 196 -0.51 -13.70 -22.74
C LYS A 196 -1.10 -12.30 -22.89
N GLN A 197 -0.65 -11.38 -22.03
CA GLN A 197 -1.14 -10.00 -21.92
C GLN A 197 0.02 -8.97 -21.91
N PRO A 198 0.72 -8.73 -23.04
CA PRO A 198 1.99 -8.00 -23.06
C PRO A 198 1.89 -6.52 -22.65
N LYS A 199 0.69 -5.94 -22.67
CA LYS A 199 0.44 -4.55 -22.26
C LYS A 199 0.14 -4.40 -20.78
N LEU A 200 -0.19 -5.50 -20.09
CA LEU A 200 -0.58 -5.45 -18.67
C LEU A 200 0.65 -5.60 -17.76
N PRO A 201 0.68 -4.89 -16.61
CA PRO A 201 1.71 -5.07 -15.63
C PRO A 201 1.52 -6.39 -14.85
N LEU A 202 2.62 -7.00 -14.41
CA LEU A 202 2.60 -8.01 -13.37
C LEU A 202 2.51 -7.33 -12.00
N ILE A 203 1.61 -7.77 -11.14
CA ILE A 203 1.47 -7.32 -9.76
C ILE A 203 1.84 -8.48 -8.84
N GLY A 204 3.00 -8.37 -8.20
CA GLY A 204 3.53 -9.44 -7.37
C GLY A 204 3.15 -9.30 -5.90
N VAL A 205 2.44 -10.30 -5.40
CA VAL A 205 2.17 -10.54 -3.99
C VAL A 205 3.14 -11.59 -3.47
N GLY A 206 3.29 -11.68 -2.18
CA GLY A 206 4.12 -12.70 -1.54
C GLY A 206 5.54 -12.24 -1.22
N GLY A 207 6.26 -13.12 -0.57
CA GLY A 207 7.57 -12.78 -0.02
C GLY A 207 8.66 -12.66 -1.07
N THR A 208 8.60 -13.42 -2.15
CA THR A 208 9.59 -13.38 -3.24
C THR A 208 9.53 -12.05 -3.98
N ALA A 209 8.34 -11.63 -4.43
CA ALA A 209 8.16 -10.36 -5.14
C ALA A 209 8.65 -9.18 -4.28
N ARG A 210 8.29 -9.16 -2.99
CA ARG A 210 8.77 -8.12 -2.05
C ARG A 210 10.28 -8.14 -1.85
N THR A 211 10.89 -9.32 -1.80
CA THR A 211 12.35 -9.46 -1.66
C THR A 211 13.07 -8.92 -2.89
N ILE A 212 12.62 -9.28 -4.09
CA ILE A 212 13.15 -8.73 -5.36
C ILE A 212 13.06 -7.21 -5.38
N GLY A 213 11.90 -6.65 -5.02
CA GLY A 213 11.73 -5.20 -4.90
C GLY A 213 12.70 -4.55 -3.92
N LYS A 214 12.89 -5.13 -2.72
CA LYS A 214 13.85 -4.64 -1.71
C LYS A 214 15.30 -4.71 -2.20
N MET A 215 15.68 -5.80 -2.85
CA MET A 215 17.02 -5.94 -3.46
C MET A 215 17.28 -4.83 -4.49
N HIS A 216 16.28 -4.53 -5.34
CA HIS A 216 16.38 -3.44 -6.31
C HIS A 216 16.47 -2.08 -5.62
N GLN A 217 15.65 -1.81 -4.62
CA GLN A 217 15.71 -0.57 -3.82
C GLN A 217 17.11 -0.37 -3.21
N ARG A 218 17.70 -1.43 -2.64
CA ARG A 218 19.05 -1.36 -2.05
C ARG A 218 20.14 -1.13 -3.11
N ALA A 219 20.05 -1.84 -4.25
CA ALA A 219 21.00 -1.71 -5.34
C ALA A 219 20.98 -0.30 -5.98
N THR A 220 19.79 0.32 -6.08
CA THR A 220 19.61 1.65 -6.66
C THR A 220 19.66 2.78 -5.62
N LYS A 221 19.94 2.46 -4.35
CA LYS A 221 19.90 3.43 -3.24
C LYS A 221 18.56 4.19 -3.22
N TYR A 222 17.45 3.47 -3.50
CA TYR A 222 16.13 4.08 -3.49
C TYR A 222 15.82 4.68 -2.12
N PRO A 223 15.39 5.94 -2.04
CA PRO A 223 15.45 6.70 -0.79
C PRO A 223 14.40 6.31 0.26
N THR A 224 13.44 5.44 -0.06
CA THR A 224 12.46 4.94 0.91
C THR A 224 12.44 3.40 0.97
N THR A 225 12.06 2.87 2.12
CA THR A 225 11.89 1.42 2.35
C THR A 225 10.48 0.92 2.02
N LYS A 226 9.57 1.81 1.60
CA LYS A 226 8.21 1.43 1.20
C LYS A 226 8.26 0.51 0.00
N ILE A 227 7.70 -0.69 0.15
CA ILE A 227 7.71 -1.70 -0.92
C ILE A 227 6.37 -1.79 -1.67
N HIS A 228 5.26 -1.37 -1.05
CA HIS A 228 3.96 -1.36 -1.68
C HIS A 228 3.92 -0.32 -2.80
N ASN A 229 3.40 -0.69 -3.97
CA ASN A 229 3.40 0.12 -5.21
C ASN A 229 4.80 0.46 -5.75
N TYR A 230 5.83 -0.30 -5.37
CA TYR A 230 7.17 -0.16 -5.95
C TYR A 230 7.22 -0.82 -7.32
N LYS A 231 7.79 -0.13 -8.30
CA LYS A 231 7.86 -0.56 -9.69
C LYS A 231 9.29 -0.88 -10.10
N LEU A 232 9.46 -1.97 -10.82
CA LEU A 232 10.71 -2.27 -11.51
C LEU A 232 10.44 -2.81 -12.91
N THR A 233 11.35 -2.53 -13.84
CA THR A 233 11.27 -3.02 -15.21
C THR A 233 11.69 -4.49 -15.29
N VAL A 234 11.29 -5.17 -16.38
CA VAL A 234 11.74 -6.55 -16.64
C VAL A 234 13.26 -6.62 -16.77
N GLN A 235 13.94 -5.59 -17.30
CA GLN A 235 15.40 -5.53 -17.40
C GLN A 235 16.05 -5.46 -16.01
N ALA A 236 15.54 -4.59 -15.14
CA ALA A 236 16.00 -4.50 -13.74
C ALA A 236 15.82 -5.83 -13.00
N PHE A 237 14.67 -6.47 -13.17
CA PHE A 237 14.40 -7.80 -12.63
C PHE A 237 15.41 -8.84 -13.12
N ARG A 238 15.65 -8.90 -14.44
CA ARG A 238 16.59 -9.85 -15.03
C ARG A 238 18.03 -9.66 -14.53
N GLY A 239 18.46 -8.41 -14.30
CA GLY A 239 19.74 -8.12 -13.67
C GLY A 239 19.88 -8.74 -12.28
N ILE A 240 18.85 -8.59 -11.45
CA ILE A 240 18.79 -9.21 -10.11
C ILE A 240 18.76 -10.73 -10.22
N PHE A 241 17.94 -11.27 -11.09
CA PHE A 241 17.78 -12.71 -11.26
C PHE A 241 19.07 -13.37 -11.71
N ASN A 242 19.81 -12.78 -12.67
CA ASN A 242 21.12 -13.29 -13.11
C ASN A 242 22.14 -13.29 -11.97
N ARG A 243 22.16 -12.26 -11.13
CA ARG A 243 23.01 -12.23 -9.95
C ARG A 243 22.66 -13.36 -8.96
N LEU A 244 21.39 -13.59 -8.70
CA LEU A 244 20.92 -14.65 -7.80
C LEU A 244 21.29 -16.04 -8.33
N LYS A 245 21.07 -16.29 -9.62
CA LYS A 245 21.34 -17.57 -10.25
C LYS A 245 22.83 -17.95 -10.20
N ASN A 246 23.73 -16.97 -10.31
CA ASN A 246 25.18 -17.17 -10.34
C ASN A 246 25.83 -17.10 -8.94
N SER A 247 25.06 -16.98 -7.86
CA SER A 247 25.57 -16.87 -6.49
C SER A 247 25.34 -18.16 -5.70
N THR A 248 26.29 -18.46 -4.80
CA THR A 248 26.15 -19.51 -3.79
C THR A 248 25.13 -19.12 -2.72
N LEU A 249 24.68 -20.07 -1.91
CA LEU A 249 23.77 -19.79 -0.79
C LEU A 249 24.39 -18.78 0.20
N GLU A 250 25.69 -18.89 0.47
CA GLU A 250 26.38 -17.98 1.40
C GLU A 250 26.49 -16.56 0.87
N GLU A 251 26.81 -16.42 -0.42
CA GLU A 251 26.82 -15.11 -1.08
C GLU A 251 25.43 -14.48 -1.06
N ARG A 252 24.38 -15.26 -1.33
CA ARG A 252 23.01 -14.78 -1.27
C ARG A 252 22.60 -14.26 0.11
N ARG A 253 23.03 -14.92 1.19
CA ARG A 253 22.79 -14.46 2.57
C ARG A 253 23.37 -13.07 2.87
N LYS A 254 24.38 -12.66 2.09
CA LYS A 254 25.04 -11.35 2.22
C LYS A 254 24.44 -10.27 1.31
N ILE A 255 23.51 -10.64 0.40
CA ILE A 255 22.91 -9.68 -0.52
C ILE A 255 21.96 -8.75 0.25
N SER A 256 22.21 -7.46 0.17
CA SER A 256 21.35 -6.45 0.80
C SER A 256 19.93 -6.48 0.24
N GLY A 257 18.94 -6.52 1.11
CA GLY A 257 17.53 -6.63 0.76
C GLY A 257 16.98 -8.06 0.67
N LEU A 258 17.85 -9.07 0.66
CA LEU A 258 17.48 -10.48 0.73
C LEU A 258 17.57 -10.96 2.19
N SER A 259 16.45 -11.38 2.76
CA SER A 259 16.45 -11.95 4.11
C SER A 259 17.00 -13.39 4.11
N SER A 260 17.75 -13.73 5.16
CA SER A 260 18.42 -15.04 5.28
C SER A 260 17.45 -16.23 5.23
N ASP A 261 16.22 -16.05 5.75
CA ASP A 261 15.14 -17.04 5.74
C ASP A 261 14.57 -17.35 4.33
N ARG A 262 15.02 -16.60 3.31
CA ARG A 262 14.62 -16.78 1.90
C ARG A 262 15.77 -17.09 0.95
N ALA A 263 17.00 -17.00 1.41
CA ALA A 263 18.18 -17.19 0.57
C ALA A 263 18.22 -18.55 -0.13
N ASP A 264 17.64 -19.57 0.48
CA ASP A 264 17.57 -20.94 -0.04
C ASP A 264 16.48 -21.16 -1.11
N ILE A 265 15.41 -20.38 -1.09
CA ILE A 265 14.25 -20.55 -1.99
C ILE A 265 14.12 -19.45 -3.05
N ILE A 266 14.98 -18.43 -3.00
CA ILE A 266 14.82 -17.24 -3.83
C ILE A 266 15.07 -17.51 -5.32
N ILE A 267 15.94 -18.46 -5.68
CA ILE A 267 16.23 -18.78 -7.09
C ILE A 267 14.99 -19.34 -7.77
N ALA A 268 14.34 -20.36 -7.18
CA ALA A 268 13.13 -20.93 -7.73
C ALA A 268 12.00 -19.89 -7.79
N GLY A 269 11.82 -19.09 -6.72
CA GLY A 269 10.83 -18.02 -6.73
C GLY A 269 11.09 -16.97 -7.80
N ALA A 270 12.34 -16.57 -8.03
CA ALA A 270 12.70 -15.64 -9.10
C ALA A 270 12.56 -16.28 -10.49
N ALA A 271 12.84 -17.57 -10.63
CA ALA A 271 12.60 -18.31 -11.88
C ALA A 271 11.12 -18.35 -12.26
N ILE A 272 10.23 -18.53 -11.29
CA ILE A 272 8.78 -18.46 -11.51
C ILE A 272 8.38 -17.06 -12.02
N ILE A 273 8.88 -15.99 -11.40
CA ILE A 273 8.61 -14.61 -11.86
C ILE A 273 9.18 -14.39 -13.26
N ASN A 274 10.38 -14.93 -13.57
CA ASN A 274 10.96 -14.84 -14.92
C ASN A 274 10.09 -15.54 -15.96
N ALA A 275 9.61 -16.75 -15.67
CA ALA A 275 8.71 -17.48 -16.54
C ALA A 275 7.38 -16.75 -16.76
N LEU A 276 6.83 -16.09 -15.71
CA LEU A 276 5.66 -15.22 -15.85
C LEU A 276 5.93 -14.05 -16.79
N PHE A 277 7.09 -13.39 -16.71
CA PHE A 277 7.45 -12.34 -17.67
C PHE A 277 7.55 -12.86 -19.12
N GLU A 278 8.09 -14.08 -19.30
CA GLU A 278 8.24 -14.69 -20.63
C GLU A 278 6.87 -15.05 -21.23
N VAL A 279 5.98 -15.68 -20.46
CA VAL A 279 4.66 -16.11 -20.92
C VAL A 279 3.71 -14.94 -21.12
N THR A 280 3.68 -13.99 -20.19
CA THR A 280 2.76 -12.84 -20.26
C THR A 280 3.21 -11.78 -21.27
N GLY A 281 4.52 -11.65 -21.49
CA GLY A 281 5.12 -10.56 -22.28
C GLY A 281 5.13 -9.20 -21.56
N SER A 282 4.76 -9.16 -20.28
CA SER A 282 4.78 -7.94 -19.45
C SER A 282 6.15 -7.28 -19.40
N LYS A 283 6.19 -5.97 -19.25
CA LYS A 283 7.44 -5.18 -19.19
C LYS A 283 7.75 -4.64 -17.79
N GLN A 284 6.80 -4.80 -16.86
CA GLN A 284 6.87 -4.16 -15.54
C GLN A 284 6.36 -5.09 -14.44
N LEU A 285 7.05 -5.11 -13.31
CA LEU A 285 6.62 -5.71 -12.06
C LEU A 285 6.28 -4.61 -11.05
N ILE A 286 5.12 -4.73 -10.45
CA ILE A 286 4.65 -3.87 -9.36
C ILE A 286 4.57 -4.72 -8.10
N THR A 287 5.19 -4.26 -7.03
CA THR A 287 5.20 -5.01 -5.77
C THR A 287 3.99 -4.64 -4.92
N SER A 288 3.20 -5.63 -4.51
CA SER A 288 2.18 -5.42 -3.49
C SER A 288 2.69 -5.76 -2.09
N GLY A 289 2.48 -4.82 -1.17
CA GLY A 289 2.65 -5.07 0.27
C GLY A 289 1.44 -5.76 0.89
N CYS A 290 0.30 -5.74 0.19
CA CYS A 290 -1.00 -6.26 0.60
C CYS A 290 -1.36 -7.51 -0.21
N GLY A 291 -2.09 -8.44 0.38
CA GLY A 291 -2.51 -9.71 -0.22
C GLY A 291 -3.59 -10.37 0.62
N LEU A 292 -3.47 -11.69 0.87
CA LEU A 292 -4.47 -12.52 1.54
C LEU A 292 -4.99 -11.90 2.85
N ARG A 293 -4.12 -11.42 3.74
CA ARG A 293 -4.54 -10.89 5.06
C ARG A 293 -5.32 -9.59 4.96
N GLU A 294 -4.88 -8.68 4.10
CA GLU A 294 -5.60 -7.46 3.81
C GLU A 294 -6.92 -7.75 3.10
N GLY A 295 -6.97 -8.77 2.23
CA GLY A 295 -8.20 -9.25 1.60
C GLY A 295 -9.21 -9.79 2.60
N LEU A 296 -8.77 -10.64 3.54
CA LEU A 296 -9.61 -11.12 4.65
C LEU A 296 -10.14 -9.97 5.51
N PHE A 297 -9.28 -8.97 5.77
CA PHE A 297 -9.69 -7.79 6.50
C PHE A 297 -10.77 -7.00 5.74
N TYR A 298 -10.59 -6.71 4.45
CA TYR A 298 -11.56 -5.94 3.67
C TYR A 298 -12.87 -6.71 3.46
N ASP A 299 -12.82 -8.04 3.27
CA ASP A 299 -14.02 -8.86 3.19
C ASP A 299 -14.86 -8.78 4.47
N TYR A 300 -14.22 -8.89 5.62
CA TYR A 300 -14.89 -8.71 6.90
C TYR A 300 -15.36 -7.27 7.12
N TYR A 301 -14.48 -6.30 6.94
CA TYR A 301 -14.73 -4.88 7.21
C TYR A 301 -15.89 -4.32 6.36
N SER A 302 -15.96 -4.70 5.08
CA SER A 302 -17.04 -4.25 4.20
C SER A 302 -18.41 -4.79 4.64
N LYS A 303 -18.49 -6.04 5.06
CA LYS A 303 -19.71 -6.68 5.57
C LYS A 303 -20.15 -6.03 6.88
N GLU A 304 -19.23 -5.83 7.80
CA GLU A 304 -19.50 -5.24 9.13
C GLU A 304 -19.97 -3.80 9.04
N ARG A 305 -19.42 -3.04 8.07
CA ARG A 305 -19.73 -1.61 7.90
C ARG A 305 -20.81 -1.32 6.87
N GLY A 306 -21.30 -2.33 6.14
CA GLY A 306 -22.27 -2.13 5.06
C GLY A 306 -21.75 -1.25 3.91
N ILE A 307 -20.43 -1.29 3.61
CA ILE A 307 -19.79 -0.49 2.56
C ILE A 307 -19.35 -1.38 1.39
N PRO A 308 -19.14 -0.80 0.20
CA PRO A 308 -18.67 -1.56 -0.96
C PRO A 308 -17.38 -2.33 -0.67
N LEU A 309 -17.35 -3.61 -1.06
CA LEU A 309 -16.20 -4.50 -0.87
C LEU A 309 -14.96 -3.98 -1.62
N ILE A 310 -15.14 -3.47 -2.82
CA ILE A 310 -14.09 -2.85 -3.62
C ILE A 310 -14.30 -1.33 -3.57
N ALA A 311 -13.30 -0.60 -3.07
CA ALA A 311 -13.33 0.85 -2.99
C ALA A 311 -13.39 1.47 -4.38
N GLU A 312 -14.32 2.36 -4.67
CA GLU A 312 -14.37 3.12 -5.92
C GLU A 312 -13.15 4.06 -6.02
N ASP A 313 -12.88 4.80 -4.95
CA ASP A 313 -11.68 5.63 -4.81
C ASP A 313 -10.83 5.14 -3.63
N ILE A 314 -9.72 4.46 -3.97
CA ILE A 314 -8.77 3.90 -2.98
C ILE A 314 -8.12 5.02 -2.15
N LEU A 315 -7.80 6.14 -2.80
CA LEU A 315 -7.15 7.25 -2.11
C LEU A 315 -8.12 7.92 -1.13
N ALA A 316 -9.35 8.20 -1.56
CA ALA A 316 -10.36 8.75 -0.67
C ALA A 316 -10.56 7.85 0.55
N ARG A 317 -10.78 6.53 0.35
CA ARG A 317 -10.97 5.56 1.45
C ARG A 317 -9.81 5.55 2.44
N SER A 318 -8.56 5.59 1.96
CA SER A 318 -7.40 5.59 2.83
C SER A 318 -7.15 6.95 3.49
N THR A 319 -7.49 8.05 2.82
CA THR A 319 -7.45 9.40 3.38
C THR A 319 -8.47 9.55 4.50
N ASP A 320 -9.72 9.13 4.27
CA ASP A 320 -10.78 9.16 5.27
C ASP A 320 -10.43 8.32 6.50
N ASN A 321 -9.78 7.16 6.30
CA ASN A 321 -9.30 6.35 7.41
C ASN A 321 -8.28 7.11 8.27
N ILE A 322 -7.30 7.77 7.67
CA ILE A 322 -6.27 8.54 8.39
C ILE A 322 -6.90 9.78 9.05
N LEU A 323 -7.78 10.47 8.34
CA LEU A 323 -8.51 11.62 8.85
C LEU A 323 -9.29 11.24 10.12
N ASN A 324 -10.10 10.19 10.07
CA ASN A 324 -10.89 9.71 11.21
C ASN A 324 -10.07 9.14 12.37
N LEU A 325 -8.81 8.73 12.14
CA LEU A 325 -7.90 8.29 13.20
C LEU A 325 -7.28 9.47 13.98
N TYR A 326 -6.99 10.58 13.30
CA TYR A 326 -6.07 11.58 13.82
C TYR A 326 -6.59 13.02 13.80
N THR A 327 -7.74 13.29 13.18
CA THR A 327 -8.24 14.68 13.11
C THR A 327 -9.12 14.99 14.29
N PRO A 328 -8.84 16.09 15.03
CA PRO A 328 -9.69 16.56 16.11
C PRO A 328 -10.99 17.19 15.61
N ASP A 329 -10.96 17.86 14.44
CA ASP A 329 -12.11 18.54 13.83
C ASP A 329 -12.27 18.17 12.35
N LEU A 330 -13.28 17.37 12.05
CA LEU A 330 -13.63 16.98 10.69
C LEU A 330 -14.28 18.13 9.91
N THR A 331 -15.04 19.01 10.59
CA THR A 331 -15.78 20.11 9.96
C THR A 331 -14.81 21.10 9.35
N HIS A 332 -13.81 21.54 10.12
CA HIS A 332 -12.75 22.42 9.66
C HIS A 332 -11.99 21.79 8.47
N SER A 333 -11.53 20.55 8.59
CA SER A 333 -10.79 19.86 7.53
C SER A 333 -11.57 19.78 6.21
N HIS A 334 -12.88 19.53 6.27
CA HIS A 334 -13.74 19.51 5.08
C HIS A 334 -13.96 20.93 4.53
N HIS A 335 -14.15 21.92 5.39
CA HIS A 335 -14.34 23.32 4.98
C HIS A 335 -13.10 23.84 4.24
N ILE A 336 -11.92 23.69 4.82
CA ILE A 336 -10.63 24.04 4.18
C ILE A 336 -10.46 23.34 2.83
N THR A 337 -10.83 22.06 2.76
CA THR A 337 -10.77 21.30 1.50
C THR A 337 -11.67 21.92 0.43
N ASN A 338 -12.90 22.29 0.78
CA ASN A 338 -13.83 22.91 -0.17
C ASN A 338 -13.32 24.27 -0.66
N LEU A 339 -12.82 25.12 0.24
CA LEU A 339 -12.21 26.41 -0.11
C LEU A 339 -10.99 26.25 -1.04
N ALA A 340 -10.08 25.34 -0.69
CA ALA A 340 -8.88 25.08 -1.50
C ALA A 340 -9.22 24.56 -2.91
N LEU A 341 -10.21 23.67 -3.02
CA LEU A 341 -10.64 23.13 -4.31
C LEU A 341 -11.41 24.15 -5.14
N ALA A 342 -12.22 25.01 -4.53
CA ALA A 342 -12.90 26.11 -5.24
C ALA A 342 -11.89 27.06 -5.88
N MET A 343 -10.86 27.47 -5.15
CA MET A 343 -9.76 28.28 -5.69
C MET A 343 -8.96 27.52 -6.75
N PHE A 344 -8.66 26.25 -6.55
CA PHE A 344 -7.97 25.44 -7.55
C PHE A 344 -8.74 25.39 -8.87
N ASP A 345 -10.04 25.11 -8.84
CA ASP A 345 -10.86 24.99 -10.04
C ASP A 345 -11.03 26.34 -10.74
N ALA A 346 -11.26 27.42 -9.99
CA ALA A 346 -11.45 28.78 -10.53
C ALA A 346 -10.16 29.36 -11.13
N TRP A 347 -9.01 29.09 -10.54
CA TRP A 347 -7.71 29.63 -10.99
C TRP A 347 -6.90 28.65 -11.84
N LYS A 348 -7.57 27.65 -12.44
CA LYS A 348 -6.94 26.69 -13.34
C LYS A 348 -6.15 27.35 -14.49
N PRO A 349 -6.62 28.45 -15.16
CA PRO A 349 -5.82 29.14 -16.16
C PRO A 349 -4.53 29.76 -15.62
N LEU A 350 -4.47 30.09 -14.31
CA LEU A 350 -3.31 30.71 -13.66
C LEU A 350 -2.24 29.67 -13.30
N HIS A 351 -2.63 28.54 -12.69
CA HIS A 351 -1.67 27.54 -12.25
C HIS A 351 -1.39 26.44 -13.28
N GLY A 352 -2.26 26.19 -14.24
CA GLY A 352 -2.09 25.17 -15.30
C GLY A 352 -2.04 23.72 -14.82
N LEU A 353 -2.40 23.43 -13.55
CA LEU A 353 -2.28 22.10 -12.96
C LEU A 353 -3.48 21.20 -13.31
N GLY A 354 -3.22 19.89 -13.47
CA GLY A 354 -4.22 18.91 -13.87
C GLY A 354 -4.91 18.19 -12.71
N LYS A 355 -5.78 17.23 -13.06
CA LYS A 355 -6.59 16.44 -12.11
C LYS A 355 -5.78 15.73 -11.03
N THR A 356 -4.57 15.25 -11.34
CA THR A 356 -3.68 14.63 -10.35
C THR A 356 -3.34 15.62 -9.23
N CYS A 357 -2.93 16.85 -9.59
CA CYS A 357 -2.60 17.88 -8.58
C CYS A 357 -3.83 18.28 -7.74
N ARG A 358 -5.03 18.33 -8.35
CA ARG A 358 -6.28 18.55 -7.60
C ARG A 358 -6.52 17.48 -6.54
N ARG A 359 -6.25 16.20 -6.90
CA ARG A 359 -6.37 15.07 -5.97
C ARG A 359 -5.36 15.15 -4.83
N LEU A 360 -4.10 15.54 -5.14
CA LEU A 360 -3.07 15.75 -4.11
C LEU A 360 -3.44 16.90 -3.16
N LEU A 361 -3.95 18.02 -3.70
CA LEU A 361 -4.43 19.15 -2.90
C LEU A 361 -5.57 18.73 -1.98
N LYS A 362 -6.57 17.98 -2.50
CA LYS A 362 -7.67 17.45 -1.69
C LYS A 362 -7.16 16.63 -0.51
N THR A 363 -6.23 15.69 -0.77
CA THR A 363 -5.67 14.84 0.27
C THR A 363 -4.84 15.64 1.28
N ALA A 364 -4.04 16.61 0.81
CA ALA A 364 -3.26 17.47 1.68
C ALA A 364 -4.14 18.36 2.56
N ALA A 365 -5.20 18.94 1.98
CA ALA A 365 -6.15 19.77 2.72
C ALA A 365 -6.95 19.00 3.78
N LEU A 366 -7.38 17.76 3.46
CA LEU A 366 -8.04 16.91 4.48
C LEU A 366 -7.11 16.56 5.64
N LEU A 367 -5.81 16.43 5.39
CA LEU A 367 -4.85 15.91 6.37
C LEU A 367 -3.87 16.99 6.92
N HIS A 368 -4.08 18.29 6.61
CA HIS A 368 -3.11 19.33 6.94
C HIS A 368 -2.88 19.47 8.45
N ASP A 369 -3.91 19.20 9.25
CA ASP A 369 -3.92 19.40 10.70
C ASP A 369 -3.82 18.14 11.56
N ILE A 370 -3.69 16.94 10.95
CA ILE A 370 -3.56 15.68 11.72
C ILE A 370 -2.36 15.68 12.69
N GLY A 371 -1.37 16.54 12.44
CA GLY A 371 -0.19 16.71 13.29
C GLY A 371 -0.47 17.36 14.64
N ILE A 372 -1.61 18.03 14.80
CA ILE A 372 -2.08 18.58 16.09
C ILE A 372 -2.19 17.48 17.15
N THR A 373 -2.52 16.26 16.74
CA THR A 373 -2.54 15.07 17.61
C THR A 373 -1.20 14.82 18.30
N ILE A 374 -0.08 15.22 17.69
CA ILE A 374 1.26 15.11 18.28
C ILE A 374 1.54 16.37 19.11
N ASN A 375 1.39 17.56 18.51
CA ASN A 375 1.57 18.85 19.18
C ASN A 375 0.95 19.96 18.33
N PHE A 376 0.28 20.91 18.98
CA PHE A 376 -0.25 22.12 18.33
C PHE A 376 0.86 22.95 17.68
N TYR A 377 1.97 23.16 18.40
CA TYR A 377 3.12 23.88 17.86
C TYR A 377 3.82 23.05 16.76
N SER A 378 4.08 23.71 15.64
CA SER A 378 4.69 23.07 14.46
C SER A 378 3.86 21.90 13.89
N HIS A 379 2.54 21.87 14.09
CA HIS A 379 1.63 20.81 13.60
C HIS A 379 1.83 20.51 12.11
N ALA A 380 2.11 21.53 11.28
CA ALA A 380 2.36 21.33 9.85
C ALA A 380 3.55 20.38 9.58
N ARG A 381 4.61 20.41 10.41
CA ARG A 381 5.73 19.45 10.33
C ARG A 381 5.28 18.06 10.72
N HIS A 382 4.49 17.96 11.78
CA HIS A 382 3.97 16.68 12.25
C HIS A 382 3.00 16.09 11.23
N SER A 383 2.12 16.90 10.63
CA SER A 383 1.23 16.47 9.54
C SER A 383 2.02 15.98 8.33
N ALA A 384 3.05 16.70 7.90
CA ALA A 384 3.92 16.28 6.82
C ALA A 384 4.57 14.92 7.12
N TYR A 385 5.14 14.74 8.32
CA TYR A 385 5.73 13.47 8.75
C TYR A 385 4.69 12.33 8.78
N MET A 386 3.49 12.58 9.33
CA MET A 386 2.43 11.59 9.39
C MET A 386 1.97 11.19 8.00
N ILE A 387 1.72 12.15 7.08
CA ILE A 387 1.34 11.89 5.70
C ILE A 387 2.44 11.11 4.97
N GLN A 388 3.70 11.49 5.14
CA GLN A 388 4.86 10.80 4.55
C GLN A 388 4.89 9.31 4.94
N ASN A 389 4.53 8.96 6.18
CA ASN A 389 4.64 7.61 6.72
C ASN A 389 3.31 6.84 6.75
N ALA A 390 2.17 7.49 6.51
CA ALA A 390 0.85 6.88 6.53
C ALA A 390 0.67 5.82 5.44
N LYS A 391 -0.29 4.92 5.65
CA LYS A 391 -0.78 3.97 4.64
C LYS A 391 -1.82 4.65 3.73
N LEU A 392 -1.37 5.63 2.95
CA LEU A 392 -2.16 6.26 1.91
C LEU A 392 -2.07 5.42 0.64
N PHE A 393 -3.10 4.64 0.38
CA PHE A 393 -3.21 3.83 -0.82
C PHE A 393 -3.69 4.68 -2.01
N GLY A 394 -3.36 4.25 -3.22
CA GLY A 394 -3.75 5.00 -4.43
C GLY A 394 -2.76 6.10 -4.84
N LEU A 395 -1.71 6.35 -4.07
CA LEU A 395 -0.60 7.24 -4.41
C LEU A 395 0.66 6.45 -4.77
N THR A 396 1.45 7.03 -5.66
CA THR A 396 2.86 6.64 -5.81
C THR A 396 3.68 7.22 -4.65
N HIS A 397 4.89 6.68 -4.41
CA HIS A 397 5.78 7.21 -3.38
C HIS A 397 6.06 8.71 -3.56
N LYS A 398 6.24 9.13 -4.83
CA LYS A 398 6.46 10.54 -5.17
C LYS A 398 5.23 11.41 -4.91
N GLU A 399 4.03 10.97 -5.28
CA GLU A 399 2.79 11.69 -5.01
C GLU A 399 2.54 11.84 -3.51
N GLN A 400 2.85 10.80 -2.72
CA GLN A 400 2.73 10.89 -1.27
C GLN A 400 3.68 11.92 -0.66
N LEU A 401 4.91 12.06 -1.18
CA LEU A 401 5.84 13.11 -0.76
C LEU A 401 5.37 14.50 -1.18
N LEU A 402 4.81 14.64 -2.39
CA LEU A 402 4.21 15.89 -2.82
C LEU A 402 3.06 16.31 -1.89
N THR A 403 2.16 15.39 -1.57
CA THR A 403 1.04 15.61 -0.63
C THR A 403 1.56 16.04 0.75
N SER A 404 2.57 15.34 1.26
CA SER A 404 3.22 15.65 2.53
C SER A 404 3.85 17.06 2.52
N ALA A 405 4.55 17.42 1.45
CA ALA A 405 5.17 18.72 1.31
C ALA A 405 4.12 19.85 1.19
N VAL A 406 3.02 19.62 0.49
CA VAL A 406 1.91 20.59 0.38
C VAL A 406 1.30 20.83 1.76
N ALA A 407 0.95 19.76 2.49
CA ALA A 407 0.41 19.88 3.84
C ALA A 407 1.40 20.54 4.82
N GLY A 408 2.71 20.27 4.69
CA GLY A 408 3.71 20.93 5.56
C GLY A 408 3.97 22.39 5.24
N TRP A 409 3.88 22.77 3.98
CA TRP A 409 4.25 24.14 3.55
C TRP A 409 3.14 25.18 3.77
N HIS A 410 1.91 24.77 4.03
CA HIS A 410 0.80 25.71 4.22
C HIS A 410 1.03 26.68 5.41
N ASN A 411 1.77 26.24 6.43
CA ASN A 411 2.00 27.03 7.64
C ASN A 411 3.51 27.17 7.95
N GLY A 412 4.18 28.09 7.24
CA GLY A 412 5.53 28.57 7.56
C GLY A 412 6.70 27.62 7.25
N ILE A 413 6.47 26.41 6.76
CA ILE A 413 7.54 25.49 6.36
C ILE A 413 7.79 25.65 4.87
N SER A 414 9.02 25.96 4.49
CA SER A 414 9.41 26.18 3.08
C SER A 414 10.22 25.00 2.52
N LYS A 415 10.53 25.09 1.21
CA LYS A 415 11.43 24.15 0.52
C LYS A 415 12.73 23.89 1.29
N SER A 416 13.30 24.92 1.93
CA SER A 416 14.56 24.79 2.68
C SER A 416 14.50 23.82 3.85
N TYR A 417 13.33 23.64 4.46
CA TYR A 417 13.12 22.63 5.49
C TYR A 417 13.17 21.22 4.90
N PHE A 418 12.36 20.97 3.87
CA PHE A 418 12.27 19.65 3.22
C PHE A 418 13.58 19.28 2.51
N SER A 419 14.34 20.24 2.01
CA SER A 419 15.64 20.01 1.37
C SER A 419 16.73 19.47 2.31
N ARG A 420 16.49 19.43 3.62
CA ARG A 420 17.38 18.78 4.59
C ARG A 420 17.19 17.26 4.64
N ASP A 421 16.05 16.76 4.17
CA ASP A 421 15.76 15.31 4.13
C ASP A 421 16.18 14.77 2.75
N PRO A 422 17.13 13.81 2.70
CA PRO A 422 17.57 13.16 1.47
C PRO A 422 16.44 12.55 0.65
N LEU A 423 15.34 12.13 1.29
CA LEU A 423 14.18 11.56 0.64
C LEU A 423 13.54 12.54 -0.36
N TYR A 424 13.26 13.77 0.10
CA TYR A 424 12.68 14.81 -0.74
C TYR A 424 13.65 15.27 -1.82
N MET A 425 14.94 15.45 -1.46
CA MET A 425 15.98 15.86 -2.40
C MET A 425 16.19 14.87 -3.56
N THR A 426 16.08 13.57 -3.27
CA THR A 426 16.28 12.55 -4.29
C THR A 426 15.05 12.36 -5.17
N MET A 427 13.84 12.50 -4.61
CA MET A 427 12.60 12.16 -5.31
C MET A 427 11.90 13.33 -5.98
N LEU A 428 12.13 14.57 -5.52
CA LEU A 428 11.44 15.75 -6.03
C LEU A 428 12.38 16.61 -6.87
N THR A 429 11.96 16.90 -8.10
CA THR A 429 12.63 17.85 -9.01
C THR A 429 12.20 19.29 -8.74
N GLU A 430 12.89 20.29 -9.35
CA GLU A 430 12.51 21.69 -9.25
C GLU A 430 11.07 21.95 -9.71
N ASN A 431 10.63 21.33 -10.79
CA ASN A 431 9.24 21.43 -11.26
C ASN A 431 8.23 20.88 -10.23
N ASN A 432 8.64 19.88 -9.45
CA ASN A 432 7.79 19.37 -8.36
C ASN A 432 7.68 20.40 -7.23
N TRP A 433 8.76 21.08 -6.89
CA TRP A 433 8.74 22.14 -5.89
C TRP A 433 7.90 23.35 -6.30
N GLN A 434 7.90 23.70 -7.58
CA GLN A 434 6.98 24.71 -8.12
C GLN A 434 5.52 24.26 -7.97
N THR A 435 5.23 23.00 -8.25
CA THR A 435 3.89 22.43 -8.04
C THR A 435 3.50 22.48 -6.56
N VAL A 436 4.39 22.04 -5.67
CA VAL A 436 4.17 22.10 -4.22
C VAL A 436 3.90 23.53 -3.76
N SER A 437 4.70 24.52 -4.20
CA SER A 437 4.51 25.93 -3.83
C SER A 437 3.15 26.46 -4.25
N ARG A 438 2.68 26.12 -5.46
CA ARG A 438 1.35 26.53 -5.95
C ARG A 438 0.22 25.92 -5.12
N LEU A 439 0.29 24.60 -4.86
CA LEU A 439 -0.73 23.87 -4.09
C LEU A 439 -0.73 24.31 -2.62
N ALA A 440 0.45 24.49 -2.02
CA ALA A 440 0.58 24.94 -0.64
C ALA A 440 0.06 26.36 -0.43
N LEU A 441 0.24 27.23 -1.42
CA LEU A 441 -0.34 28.58 -1.38
C LEU A 441 -1.89 28.54 -1.40
N LEU A 442 -2.48 27.69 -2.24
CA LEU A 442 -3.94 27.50 -2.24
C LEU A 442 -4.45 26.98 -0.89
N LEU A 443 -3.72 26.05 -0.29
CA LEU A 443 -4.05 25.53 1.04
C LEU A 443 -3.88 26.62 2.13
N ALA A 444 -2.81 27.39 2.10
CA ALA A 444 -2.57 28.48 3.05
C ALA A 444 -3.62 29.59 2.95
N LEU A 445 -4.10 29.90 1.74
CA LEU A 445 -5.20 30.83 1.55
C LEU A 445 -6.53 30.25 2.07
N ALA A 446 -6.80 28.97 1.85
CA ALA A 446 -7.97 28.32 2.41
C ALA A 446 -7.96 28.35 3.94
N GLU A 447 -6.83 28.02 4.55
CA GLU A 447 -6.62 28.10 6.00
C GLU A 447 -6.82 29.52 6.53
N SER A 448 -6.34 30.54 5.79
CA SER A 448 -6.54 31.93 6.15
C SER A 448 -8.01 32.37 6.12
N LEU A 449 -8.83 31.75 5.23
CA LEU A 449 -10.26 32.05 5.12
C LEU A 449 -11.10 31.46 6.28
N ASP A 450 -10.55 30.53 7.03
CA ASP A 450 -11.21 29.90 8.20
C ASP A 450 -10.23 29.80 9.40
N TYR A 451 -9.39 30.81 9.56
CA TYR A 451 -8.32 30.82 10.57
C TYR A 451 -8.85 30.62 12.00
N THR A 452 -10.04 31.15 12.29
CA THR A 452 -10.71 30.99 13.58
C THR A 452 -11.50 29.67 13.70
N GLN A 453 -11.53 28.84 12.65
CA GLN A 453 -12.25 27.55 12.57
C GLN A 453 -13.76 27.68 12.86
N THR A 454 -14.36 28.80 12.46
CA THR A 454 -15.76 29.13 12.71
C THR A 454 -16.64 29.13 11.44
N GLY A 455 -16.03 28.93 10.27
CA GLY A 455 -16.75 28.99 8.99
C GLY A 455 -17.26 30.40 8.61
N ILE A 456 -16.58 31.42 9.11
CA ILE A 456 -17.05 32.82 9.04
C ILE A 456 -17.02 33.41 7.64
N LEU A 457 -16.20 32.83 6.73
CA LEU A 457 -16.11 33.24 5.34
C LEU A 457 -16.42 32.08 4.40
N SER A 458 -17.20 32.37 3.37
CA SER A 458 -17.43 31.45 2.26
C SER A 458 -17.09 32.12 0.93
N ILE A 459 -16.60 31.34 -0.05
CA ILE A 459 -16.33 31.81 -1.41
C ILE A 459 -17.63 31.75 -2.19
N THR A 460 -18.16 32.90 -2.60
CA THR A 460 -19.32 32.98 -3.51
C THR A 460 -18.89 32.95 -4.95
N ARG A 461 -17.76 33.55 -5.27
CA ARG A 461 -17.19 33.56 -6.61
C ARG A 461 -15.68 33.66 -6.55
N ALA A 462 -14.99 32.94 -7.41
CA ALA A 462 -13.56 33.06 -7.63
C ALA A 462 -13.27 33.03 -9.12
N GLY A 463 -12.21 33.71 -9.56
CA GLY A 463 -11.87 33.74 -10.97
C GLY A 463 -10.64 34.57 -11.28
N ILE A 464 -10.46 34.84 -12.57
CA ILE A 464 -9.36 35.66 -13.13
C ILE A 464 -9.98 36.70 -14.05
N ASN A 465 -9.53 37.93 -13.94
CA ASN A 465 -9.86 39.03 -14.85
C ASN A 465 -8.58 39.73 -15.34
N ASN A 466 -8.74 40.88 -16.02
CA ASN A 466 -7.61 41.63 -16.56
C ASN A 466 -6.68 42.19 -15.44
N GLU A 467 -7.22 42.46 -14.27
CA GLU A 467 -6.49 43.01 -13.11
C GLU A 467 -5.74 41.94 -12.32
N GLY A 468 -6.19 40.67 -12.36
CA GLY A 468 -5.56 39.59 -11.62
C GLY A 468 -6.51 38.44 -11.25
N ALA A 469 -6.18 37.71 -10.22
CA ALA A 469 -7.09 36.77 -9.59
C ALA A 469 -7.98 37.50 -8.60
N PHE A 470 -9.22 37.01 -8.44
CA PHE A 470 -10.16 37.60 -7.49
C PHE A 470 -10.91 36.55 -6.68
N LEU A 471 -11.33 36.94 -5.46
CA LEU A 471 -12.26 36.24 -4.58
C LEU A 471 -13.40 37.18 -4.19
N GLU A 472 -14.63 36.74 -4.38
CA GLU A 472 -15.81 37.35 -3.77
C GLU A 472 -16.19 36.47 -2.58
N LEU A 473 -16.20 37.07 -1.40
CA LEU A 473 -16.39 36.38 -0.13
C LEU A 473 -17.69 36.86 0.49
N LYS A 474 -18.45 35.94 1.06
CA LYS A 474 -19.61 36.26 1.88
C LYS A 474 -19.25 36.04 3.35
N GLU A 475 -19.46 37.04 4.19
CA GLU A 475 -19.23 36.93 5.62
C GLU A 475 -20.48 36.47 6.36
N HIS A 476 -20.25 35.66 7.40
CA HIS A 476 -21.28 35.17 8.32
C HIS A 476 -20.97 35.61 9.76
N GLY A 477 -20.25 36.73 9.89
CA GLY A 477 -19.80 37.32 11.13
C GLY A 477 -18.67 38.31 10.89
N ASN A 478 -17.83 38.61 11.87
CA ASN A 478 -16.75 39.58 11.75
C ASN A 478 -15.41 38.94 11.29
N PRO A 479 -15.01 39.06 10.00
CA PRO A 479 -13.87 38.33 9.42
C PRO A 479 -12.53 39.09 9.56
N VAL A 480 -12.37 39.96 10.52
CA VAL A 480 -11.16 40.83 10.66
C VAL A 480 -9.89 40.01 10.74
N ILE A 481 -9.90 38.90 11.44
CA ILE A 481 -8.72 38.02 11.62
C ILE A 481 -8.40 37.31 10.30
N GLU A 482 -9.38 36.71 9.64
CA GLU A 482 -9.24 36.02 8.36
C GLU A 482 -8.71 36.96 7.28
N LEU A 483 -9.27 38.19 7.19
CA LEU A 483 -8.81 39.20 6.23
C LEU A 483 -7.37 39.68 6.50
N HIS A 484 -6.96 39.71 7.77
CA HIS A 484 -5.57 39.97 8.12
C HIS A 484 -4.65 38.84 7.64
N GLN A 485 -5.03 37.60 7.87
CA GLN A 485 -4.24 36.43 7.45
C GLN A 485 -4.13 36.31 5.92
N ILE A 486 -5.21 36.54 5.17
CA ILE A 486 -5.15 36.55 3.69
C ILE A 486 -4.13 37.56 3.19
N ARG A 487 -4.11 38.77 3.76
CA ARG A 487 -3.18 39.82 3.34
C ARG A 487 -1.71 39.42 3.51
N ALA A 488 -1.38 38.60 4.50
CA ALA A 488 -0.04 38.06 4.70
C ALA A 488 0.46 37.21 3.51
N HIS A 489 -0.45 36.60 2.76
CA HIS A 489 -0.12 35.73 1.63
C HIS A 489 -0.10 36.47 0.26
N LEU A 490 -0.52 37.70 0.14
CA LEU A 490 -0.58 38.45 -1.15
C LEU A 490 0.79 38.52 -1.84
N LYS A 491 1.85 38.75 -1.08
CA LYS A 491 3.24 38.80 -1.62
C LYS A 491 3.66 37.43 -2.15
N TRP A 492 3.32 36.36 -1.45
CA TRP A 492 3.60 34.99 -1.91
C TRP A 492 2.78 34.64 -3.15
N PHE A 493 1.50 35.07 -3.19
CA PHE A 493 0.63 34.89 -4.37
C PHE A 493 1.22 35.57 -5.61
N PHE A 494 1.60 36.85 -5.50
CA PHE A 494 2.20 37.58 -6.62
C PHE A 494 3.50 36.95 -7.09
N LYS A 495 4.37 36.53 -6.16
CA LYS A 495 5.62 35.84 -6.50
C LYS A 495 5.38 34.53 -7.23
N THR A 496 4.31 33.81 -6.87
CA THR A 496 4.00 32.48 -7.41
C THR A 496 3.34 32.54 -8.79
N PHE A 497 2.46 33.51 -9.00
CA PHE A 497 1.61 33.58 -10.19
C PHE A 497 1.89 34.78 -11.11
N GLY A 498 2.68 35.75 -10.67
CA GLY A 498 2.98 36.98 -11.44
C GLY A 498 1.78 37.92 -11.58
N LYS A 499 0.71 37.68 -10.83
CA LYS A 499 -0.54 38.45 -10.83
C LYS A 499 -0.97 38.79 -9.40
N PRO A 500 -1.61 39.94 -9.13
CA PRO A 500 -2.16 40.22 -7.81
C PRO A 500 -3.39 39.37 -7.52
N LEU A 501 -3.70 39.22 -6.21
CA LEU A 501 -4.96 38.68 -5.71
C LEU A 501 -5.79 39.80 -5.11
N HIS A 502 -7.01 40.01 -5.61
CA HIS A 502 -8.00 40.93 -5.09
C HIS A 502 -9.09 40.15 -4.37
N PHE A 503 -9.63 40.69 -3.28
CA PHE A 503 -10.79 40.10 -2.62
C PHE A 503 -11.77 41.19 -2.18
N LYS A 504 -13.06 40.87 -2.28
CA LYS A 504 -14.16 41.71 -1.86
C LYS A 504 -15.04 40.87 -0.93
N VAL A 505 -15.44 41.49 0.18
CA VAL A 505 -16.37 40.89 1.15
C VAL A 505 -17.73 41.55 0.98
N THR A 506 -18.78 40.75 1.03
CA THR A 506 -20.17 41.20 1.06
C THR A 506 -20.82 40.73 2.34
N GLU A 507 -21.60 41.61 2.97
CA GLU A 507 -22.42 41.27 4.14
C GLU A 507 -23.50 40.26 3.77
N ASP A 508 -24.04 39.57 4.78
CA ASP A 508 -25.08 38.54 4.61
C ASP A 508 -26.42 39.13 4.17
#